data_d36840d6fa5e7169b2fbf0280eb243b3
#
_entry.id   d36840d6fa5e7169b2fbf0280eb243b3
#
_cell.length_a   1.000
_cell.length_b   1.000
_cell.length_c   1.000
_cell.angle_alpha   90.00
_cell.angle_beta   90.00
_cell.angle_gamma   90.00
#
_symmetry.space_group_name_H-M   'P 1'
#
loop_
_entity.id
_entity.type
_entity.pdbx_description
1 polymer ?
#
loop_
_entity_poly.entity_id
_entity_poly.type
_entity_poly.pdbx_seq_one_letter_code
_entity_poly.pdbx_strand_id
1 'polypeptide(L)'
;MRRVAFLSYYFPPIGGAGAQRPARFVRYLRDAGWDPVVVTGPGPATDRWTPRDDALEADVPAEVEVHRVAGPEPPQSTGWAVRGERLLGRTSPWTRWWRTGVVAAGEALRDVDLVYAWMSPFESAQPAAELARRFDVPWVADLGDPWALDEMMVYPTRWHRAAELRKMRRDLSSAAAVVMSTPEAVQRVRASIPELTATEVIAIPNGYDAADFEPSTTPPVDETFRIVHTGYLHTELGLQQRRRARLRRLLGGTAPGVDFLTRSHVYLLRAVQKVLDEDPSAQGALEVCLAGVLTEADRREAEPYAFVRLPGYVPHDRTLELLRSADLLFLPMHELPPGTRAGIVPGKTYEYLGSGRPILAAVPEGDARELLAEAGGAILCPPAGVDCMARAIKDHLALRRSGAGVPRPREEVVARYEYRALARRLGEVFDRAAG
;
A
#
# COMPACT_ATOMS: atom_id res chain seq x y z
N MET A 1 23.61 -15.33 -13.89
CA MET A 1 22.52 -14.77 -13.06
C MET A 1 21.23 -15.34 -13.60
N ARG A 2 20.35 -15.88 -12.74
CA ARG A 2 19.03 -16.37 -13.16
C ARG A 2 18.16 -15.20 -13.60
N ARG A 3 17.27 -15.41 -14.58
CA ARG A 3 16.39 -14.35 -15.10
C ARG A 3 14.95 -14.54 -14.65
N VAL A 4 14.29 -13.45 -14.26
CA VAL A 4 12.89 -13.47 -13.87
C VAL A 4 12.04 -12.56 -14.78
N ALA A 5 11.00 -13.13 -15.40
CA ALA A 5 9.97 -12.33 -16.05
C ALA A 5 9.12 -11.63 -14.98
N PHE A 6 9.35 -10.35 -14.77
CA PHE A 6 8.76 -9.55 -13.69
C PHE A 6 7.52 -8.81 -14.21
N LEU A 7 6.33 -9.34 -13.93
CA LEU A 7 5.07 -8.75 -14.37
C LEU A 7 4.57 -7.73 -13.35
N SER A 8 4.44 -6.48 -13.76
CA SER A 8 3.87 -5.41 -12.94
C SER A 8 3.11 -4.42 -13.81
N TYR A 9 1.78 -4.35 -13.66
CA TYR A 9 1.00 -3.39 -14.43
C TYR A 9 1.34 -1.93 -14.07
N TYR A 10 1.46 -1.63 -12.77
CA TYR A 10 1.95 -0.34 -12.28
C TYR A 10 3.47 -0.40 -12.13
N PHE A 11 4.16 0.39 -12.94
CA PHE A 11 5.62 0.51 -12.92
C PHE A 11 6.04 1.92 -13.35
N PRO A 12 7.17 2.47 -12.89
CA PRO A 12 7.60 3.80 -13.28
C PRO A 12 7.58 4.02 -14.81
N PRO A 13 7.23 5.24 -15.28
CA PRO A 13 7.03 6.50 -14.54
C PRO A 13 5.65 6.69 -13.90
N ILE A 14 4.84 5.65 -13.76
CA ILE A 14 3.61 5.71 -12.97
C ILE A 14 3.99 5.85 -11.49
N GLY A 15 3.50 6.90 -10.83
CA GLY A 15 3.69 7.11 -9.39
C GLY A 15 2.66 6.37 -8.52
N GLY A 16 2.78 6.56 -7.21
CA GLY A 16 1.88 6.01 -6.21
C GLY A 16 2.24 4.63 -5.69
N ALA A 17 1.54 4.19 -4.66
CA ALA A 17 1.89 3.01 -3.86
C ALA A 17 1.96 1.70 -4.68
N GLY A 18 1.18 1.58 -5.75
CA GLY A 18 1.18 0.38 -6.60
C GLY A 18 2.48 0.18 -7.39
N ALA A 19 3.24 1.24 -7.66
CA ALA A 19 4.47 1.21 -8.44
C ALA A 19 5.73 1.15 -7.56
N GLN A 20 5.68 1.60 -6.30
CA GLN A 20 6.85 1.66 -5.42
C GLN A 20 7.44 0.28 -5.13
N ARG A 21 6.63 -0.68 -4.65
CA ARG A 21 7.10 -2.03 -4.34
C ARG A 21 7.80 -2.72 -5.53
N PRO A 22 7.20 -2.80 -6.74
CA PRO A 22 7.86 -3.40 -7.88
C PRO A 22 9.13 -2.65 -8.31
N ALA A 23 9.14 -1.31 -8.30
CA ALA A 23 10.34 -0.54 -8.62
C ALA A 23 11.50 -0.85 -7.66
N ARG A 24 11.22 -0.89 -6.34
CA ARG A 24 12.24 -1.18 -5.32
C ARG A 24 12.73 -2.62 -5.38
N PHE A 25 11.88 -3.60 -5.65
CA PHE A 25 12.36 -4.98 -5.89
C PHE A 25 13.23 -5.07 -7.14
N VAL A 26 12.81 -4.49 -8.25
CA VAL A 26 13.61 -4.47 -9.49
C VAL A 26 14.98 -3.85 -9.25
N ARG A 27 15.07 -2.77 -8.45
CA ARG A 27 16.32 -2.11 -8.08
C ARG A 27 17.33 -3.05 -7.40
N TYR A 28 16.85 -3.94 -6.51
CA TYR A 28 17.71 -4.75 -5.64
C TYR A 28 17.76 -6.25 -5.94
N LEU A 29 16.94 -6.77 -6.87
CA LEU A 29 16.91 -8.21 -7.16
C LEU A 29 18.21 -8.73 -7.75
N ARG A 30 18.98 -7.90 -8.46
CA ARG A 30 20.31 -8.30 -8.96
C ARG A 30 21.29 -8.60 -7.83
N ASP A 31 21.22 -7.86 -6.74
CA ASP A 31 22.02 -8.12 -5.53
C ASP A 31 21.63 -9.48 -4.89
N ALA A 32 20.43 -9.98 -5.19
CA ALA A 32 19.93 -11.29 -4.76
C ALA A 32 20.15 -12.41 -5.79
N GLY A 33 20.91 -12.16 -6.88
CA GLY A 33 21.24 -13.14 -7.89
C GLY A 33 20.22 -13.27 -9.04
N TRP A 34 19.18 -12.43 -9.08
CA TRP A 34 18.11 -12.47 -10.08
C TRP A 34 18.09 -11.24 -10.98
N ASP A 35 18.10 -11.47 -12.29
CA ASP A 35 18.03 -10.38 -13.30
C ASP A 35 16.57 -10.18 -13.74
N PRO A 36 15.91 -9.09 -13.31
CA PRO A 36 14.52 -8.84 -13.67
C PRO A 36 14.41 -8.29 -15.10
N VAL A 37 13.52 -8.90 -15.89
CA VAL A 37 13.03 -8.35 -17.15
C VAL A 37 11.56 -7.97 -16.95
N VAL A 38 11.27 -6.68 -16.99
CA VAL A 38 9.97 -6.14 -16.60
C VAL A 38 9.00 -6.15 -17.77
N VAL A 39 7.80 -6.72 -17.56
CA VAL A 39 6.66 -6.55 -18.46
C VAL A 39 5.60 -5.72 -17.74
N THR A 40 5.27 -4.55 -18.29
CA THR A 40 4.43 -3.55 -17.61
C THR A 40 3.34 -2.98 -18.51
N GLY A 41 2.39 -2.27 -17.90
CA GLY A 41 1.36 -1.50 -18.59
C GLY A 41 1.93 -0.40 -19.50
N PRO A 42 1.06 0.30 -20.25
CA PRO A 42 1.48 1.26 -21.28
C PRO A 42 2.15 2.54 -20.74
N GLY A 43 2.17 2.74 -19.45
CA GLY A 43 2.71 3.94 -18.83
C GLY A 43 1.63 4.90 -18.33
N PRO A 44 2.00 6.12 -17.93
CA PRO A 44 1.06 7.09 -17.37
C PRO A 44 0.09 7.59 -18.44
N ALA A 45 -1.20 7.67 -18.08
CA ALA A 45 -2.24 8.32 -18.87
C ALA A 45 -2.75 9.55 -18.10
N THR A 46 -3.16 10.58 -18.84
CA THR A 46 -3.59 11.88 -18.29
C THR A 46 -4.77 11.81 -17.32
N ASP A 47 -5.59 10.77 -17.42
CA ASP A 47 -6.82 10.62 -16.64
C ASP A 47 -6.71 9.63 -15.47
N ARG A 48 -5.49 9.19 -15.14
CA ARG A 48 -5.31 8.23 -14.04
C ARG A 48 -5.23 8.94 -12.69
N TRP A 49 -5.75 8.28 -11.66
CA TRP A 49 -5.59 8.68 -10.27
C TRP A 49 -4.13 8.59 -9.77
N THR A 50 -3.25 7.90 -10.53
CA THR A 50 -1.81 7.78 -10.27
C THR A 50 -1.05 8.71 -11.23
N PRO A 51 -0.56 9.86 -10.78
CA PRO A 51 0.19 10.79 -11.62
C PRO A 51 1.56 10.23 -12.01
N ARG A 52 2.21 10.88 -12.98
CA ARG A 52 3.59 10.61 -13.36
C ARG A 52 4.55 11.00 -12.22
N ASP A 53 5.56 10.16 -11.97
CA ASP A 53 6.60 10.39 -10.98
C ASP A 53 7.98 10.06 -11.60
N ASP A 54 8.67 11.08 -12.04
CA ASP A 54 9.98 10.96 -12.71
C ASP A 54 11.08 10.62 -11.68
N ALA A 55 10.90 10.98 -10.40
CA ALA A 55 11.86 10.62 -9.35
C ALA A 55 11.88 9.09 -9.13
N LEU A 56 10.71 8.47 -9.14
CA LEU A 56 10.61 7.01 -9.04
C LEU A 56 11.15 6.31 -10.30
N GLU A 57 11.05 6.94 -11.49
CA GLU A 57 11.62 6.40 -12.72
C GLU A 57 13.16 6.38 -12.67
N ALA A 58 13.77 7.41 -12.09
CA ALA A 58 15.22 7.49 -11.91
C ALA A 58 15.79 6.41 -10.97
N ASP A 59 14.96 5.80 -10.13
CA ASP A 59 15.36 4.70 -9.26
C ASP A 59 15.47 3.34 -9.97
N VAL A 60 14.90 3.21 -11.16
CA VAL A 60 15.02 1.97 -11.96
C VAL A 60 16.39 1.93 -12.61
N PRO A 61 17.22 0.90 -12.37
CA PRO A 61 18.54 0.81 -13.00
C PRO A 61 18.44 0.79 -14.52
N ALA A 62 19.31 1.55 -15.19
CA ALA A 62 19.28 1.75 -16.65
C ALA A 62 19.47 0.45 -17.46
N GLU A 63 20.10 -0.55 -16.84
CA GLU A 63 20.32 -1.88 -17.44
C GLU A 63 19.12 -2.82 -17.34
N VAL A 64 18.05 -2.44 -16.65
CA VAL A 64 16.84 -3.25 -16.56
C VAL A 64 16.04 -3.15 -17.86
N GLU A 65 15.81 -4.28 -18.48
CA GLU A 65 15.00 -4.38 -19.69
C GLU A 65 13.50 -4.22 -19.34
N VAL A 66 12.80 -3.25 -19.99
CA VAL A 66 11.40 -2.95 -19.71
C VAL A 66 10.56 -3.04 -20.99
N HIS A 67 9.64 -4.00 -21.03
CA HIS A 67 8.68 -4.20 -22.11
C HIS A 67 7.32 -3.63 -21.71
N ARG A 68 6.83 -2.65 -22.47
CA ARG A 68 5.49 -2.09 -22.25
C ARG A 68 4.46 -2.73 -23.16
N VAL A 69 3.31 -3.10 -22.60
CA VAL A 69 2.19 -3.62 -23.37
C VAL A 69 1.71 -2.56 -24.36
N ALA A 70 1.66 -2.94 -25.64
CA ALA A 70 1.31 -2.06 -26.75
C ALA A 70 -0.22 -1.86 -26.89
N GLY A 71 -0.57 -0.81 -27.62
CA GLY A 71 -1.93 -0.48 -28.00
C GLY A 71 -2.68 0.40 -27.00
N PRO A 72 -3.85 0.93 -27.42
CA PRO A 72 -4.68 1.73 -26.56
C PRO A 72 -5.28 0.85 -25.45
N GLU A 73 -5.19 1.33 -24.22
CA GLU A 73 -5.80 0.66 -23.07
C GLU A 73 -7.33 0.79 -23.15
N PRO A 74 -8.08 -0.33 -23.17
CA PRO A 74 -9.53 -0.26 -23.11
C PRO A 74 -10.00 0.35 -21.78
N PRO A 75 -11.10 1.09 -21.77
CA PRO A 75 -11.66 1.60 -20.52
C PRO A 75 -12.02 0.45 -19.60
N GLN A 76 -11.73 0.63 -18.30
CA GLN A 76 -12.16 -0.35 -17.32
C GLN A 76 -13.68 -0.35 -17.20
N SER A 77 -14.27 -1.55 -17.12
CA SER A 77 -15.71 -1.69 -16.93
C SER A 77 -16.14 -1.01 -15.62
N THR A 78 -17.26 -0.28 -15.64
CA THR A 78 -17.79 0.42 -14.45
C THR A 78 -19.25 0.02 -14.18
N GLY A 79 -19.73 0.30 -13.00
CA GLY A 79 -21.15 0.16 -12.65
C GLY A 79 -21.71 -1.28 -12.78
N TRP A 80 -22.79 -1.42 -13.56
CA TRP A 80 -23.48 -2.71 -13.75
C TRP A 80 -22.67 -3.71 -14.57
N ALA A 81 -21.83 -3.26 -15.50
CA ALA A 81 -20.99 -4.13 -16.31
C ALA A 81 -20.02 -4.93 -15.43
N VAL A 82 -19.29 -4.26 -14.50
CA VAL A 82 -18.40 -4.93 -13.53
C VAL A 82 -19.14 -5.94 -12.66
N ARG A 83 -20.37 -5.59 -12.24
CA ARG A 83 -21.17 -6.50 -11.41
C ARG A 83 -21.54 -7.76 -12.16
N GLY A 84 -21.99 -7.63 -13.41
CA GLY A 84 -22.32 -8.75 -14.29
C GLY A 84 -21.10 -9.62 -14.59
N GLU A 85 -19.98 -9.01 -14.95
CA GLU A 85 -18.72 -9.71 -15.22
C GLU A 85 -18.26 -10.54 -14.01
N ARG A 86 -18.21 -9.92 -12.83
CA ARG A 86 -17.83 -10.61 -11.57
C ARG A 86 -18.78 -11.76 -11.22
N LEU A 87 -20.08 -11.56 -11.33
CA LEU A 87 -21.07 -12.59 -10.97
C LEU A 87 -21.05 -13.76 -11.96
N LEU A 88 -20.91 -13.49 -13.25
CA LEU A 88 -20.93 -14.49 -14.32
C LEU A 88 -19.54 -15.05 -14.65
N GLY A 89 -18.50 -14.56 -13.98
CA GLY A 89 -17.12 -14.95 -14.26
C GLY A 89 -16.63 -14.55 -15.67
N ARG A 90 -17.25 -13.53 -16.26
CA ARG A 90 -16.87 -13.04 -17.59
C ARG A 90 -15.61 -12.21 -17.52
N THR A 91 -14.70 -12.40 -18.48
CA THR A 91 -13.49 -11.62 -18.63
C THR A 91 -13.83 -10.27 -19.27
N SER A 92 -13.44 -9.16 -18.61
CA SER A 92 -13.64 -7.82 -19.15
C SER A 92 -12.78 -7.58 -20.41
N PRO A 93 -13.15 -6.61 -21.28
CA PRO A 93 -12.29 -6.20 -22.41
C PRO A 93 -10.88 -5.78 -21.93
N TRP A 94 -10.79 -5.07 -20.80
CA TRP A 94 -9.53 -4.66 -20.19
C TRP A 94 -8.69 -5.87 -19.74
N THR A 95 -9.27 -6.82 -19.03
CA THR A 95 -8.57 -8.05 -18.57
C THR A 95 -8.07 -8.87 -19.76
N ARG A 96 -8.84 -8.95 -20.83
CA ARG A 96 -8.44 -9.65 -22.06
C ARG A 96 -7.26 -8.94 -22.73
N TRP A 97 -7.35 -7.62 -22.87
CA TRP A 97 -6.27 -6.80 -23.43
C TRP A 97 -4.98 -6.95 -22.62
N TRP A 98 -5.05 -6.82 -21.28
CA TRP A 98 -3.90 -6.98 -20.41
C TRP A 98 -3.27 -8.36 -20.56
N ARG A 99 -4.07 -9.42 -20.50
CA ARG A 99 -3.59 -10.80 -20.66
C ARG A 99 -2.91 -11.01 -22.00
N THR A 100 -3.54 -10.62 -23.12
CA THR A 100 -2.98 -10.83 -24.45
C THR A 100 -1.75 -9.96 -24.69
N GLY A 101 -1.74 -8.73 -24.18
CA GLY A 101 -0.60 -7.82 -24.28
C GLY A 101 0.62 -8.30 -23.51
N VAL A 102 0.43 -8.79 -22.27
CA VAL A 102 1.52 -9.38 -21.47
C VAL A 102 2.09 -10.62 -22.16
N VAL A 103 1.23 -11.50 -22.66
CA VAL A 103 1.68 -12.70 -23.35
C VAL A 103 2.46 -12.35 -24.62
N ALA A 104 1.99 -11.39 -25.41
CA ALA A 104 2.69 -10.94 -26.63
C ALA A 104 4.04 -10.28 -26.30
N ALA A 105 4.09 -9.41 -25.28
CA ALA A 105 5.34 -8.83 -24.80
C ALA A 105 6.30 -9.90 -24.25
N GLY A 106 5.74 -10.90 -23.55
CA GLY A 106 6.50 -12.02 -23.03
C GLY A 106 7.14 -12.92 -24.12
N GLU A 107 6.59 -12.96 -25.34
CA GLU A 107 7.20 -13.71 -26.45
C GLU A 107 8.60 -13.20 -26.84
N ALA A 108 8.92 -11.94 -26.50
CA ALA A 108 10.25 -11.38 -26.69
C ALA A 108 11.24 -11.83 -25.62
N LEU A 109 10.77 -12.33 -24.48
CA LEU A 109 11.63 -12.80 -23.40
C LEU A 109 12.30 -14.12 -23.78
N ARG A 110 13.55 -14.24 -23.42
CA ARG A 110 14.34 -15.46 -23.65
C ARG A 110 15.00 -15.88 -22.33
N ASP A 111 15.18 -17.19 -22.17
CA ASP A 111 15.97 -17.76 -21.09
C ASP A 111 15.56 -17.25 -19.70
N VAL A 112 14.24 -17.22 -19.44
CA VAL A 112 13.71 -16.92 -18.11
C VAL A 112 13.59 -18.21 -17.29
N ASP A 113 13.99 -18.12 -16.02
CA ASP A 113 13.97 -19.23 -15.07
C ASP A 113 12.72 -19.24 -14.19
N LEU A 114 12.00 -18.09 -14.14
CA LEU A 114 10.85 -17.90 -13.29
C LEU A 114 9.97 -16.74 -13.80
N VAL A 115 8.66 -16.84 -13.57
CA VAL A 115 7.73 -15.73 -13.74
C VAL A 115 7.28 -15.21 -12.36
N TYR A 116 7.46 -13.93 -12.12
CA TYR A 116 6.92 -13.26 -10.94
C TYR A 116 5.79 -12.31 -11.36
N ALA A 117 4.72 -12.24 -10.58
CA ALA A 117 3.63 -11.33 -10.83
C ALA A 117 3.29 -10.50 -9.59
N TRP A 118 3.51 -9.18 -9.68
CA TRP A 118 2.88 -8.23 -8.78
C TRP A 118 1.38 -8.16 -9.06
N MET A 119 0.60 -8.60 -8.09
CA MET A 119 -0.84 -8.82 -8.21
C MET A 119 -1.68 -7.54 -8.03
N SER A 120 -1.17 -6.42 -8.50
CA SER A 120 -1.90 -5.16 -8.63
C SER A 120 -1.90 -4.74 -10.11
N PRO A 121 -2.98 -5.06 -10.86
CA PRO A 121 -4.25 -5.70 -10.47
C PRO A 121 -4.16 -7.24 -10.36
N PHE A 122 -5.14 -7.85 -9.69
CA PHE A 122 -5.22 -9.31 -9.50
C PHE A 122 -5.37 -10.11 -10.80
N GLU A 123 -5.81 -9.46 -11.87
CA GLU A 123 -5.87 -10.01 -13.24
C GLU A 123 -4.51 -10.42 -13.79
N SER A 124 -3.41 -9.99 -13.18
CA SER A 124 -2.03 -10.38 -13.53
C SER A 124 -1.73 -11.86 -13.29
N ALA A 125 -2.52 -12.56 -12.46
CA ALA A 125 -2.38 -14.01 -12.23
C ALA A 125 -2.50 -14.83 -13.53
N GLN A 126 -3.48 -14.50 -14.39
CA GLN A 126 -3.75 -15.28 -15.59
C GLN A 126 -2.62 -15.21 -16.63
N PRO A 127 -2.11 -14.02 -17.03
CA PRO A 127 -0.96 -13.95 -17.91
C PRO A 127 0.32 -14.54 -17.29
N ALA A 128 0.53 -14.40 -15.97
CA ALA A 128 1.67 -15.01 -15.31
C ALA A 128 1.66 -16.54 -15.42
N ALA A 129 0.55 -17.18 -15.07
CA ALA A 129 0.39 -18.62 -15.22
C ALA A 129 0.47 -19.08 -16.67
N GLU A 130 0.04 -18.26 -17.64
CA GLU A 130 0.16 -18.58 -19.06
C GLU A 130 1.61 -18.52 -19.54
N LEU A 131 2.37 -17.48 -19.19
CA LEU A 131 3.79 -17.38 -19.52
C LEU A 131 4.61 -18.48 -18.87
N ALA A 132 4.36 -18.78 -17.60
CA ALA A 132 5.02 -19.87 -16.87
C ALA A 132 4.86 -21.21 -17.59
N ARG A 133 3.65 -21.54 -18.05
CA ARG A 133 3.40 -22.75 -18.85
C ARG A 133 4.10 -22.73 -20.21
N ARG A 134 4.18 -21.55 -20.88
CA ARG A 134 4.84 -21.44 -22.19
C ARG A 134 6.35 -21.60 -22.10
N PHE A 135 6.96 -21.14 -21.02
CA PHE A 135 8.38 -21.22 -20.78
C PHE A 135 8.78 -22.50 -20.02
N ASP A 136 7.79 -23.28 -19.54
CA ASP A 136 7.98 -24.45 -18.66
C ASP A 136 8.78 -24.10 -17.39
N VAL A 137 8.40 -23.00 -16.75
CA VAL A 137 9.03 -22.47 -15.52
C VAL A 137 7.98 -22.24 -14.43
N PRO A 138 8.37 -22.22 -13.14
CA PRO A 138 7.47 -21.87 -12.05
C PRO A 138 7.07 -20.39 -12.09
N TRP A 139 5.97 -20.05 -11.36
CA TRP A 139 5.62 -18.67 -11.15
C TRP A 139 5.28 -18.38 -9.69
N VAL A 140 5.57 -17.13 -9.27
CA VAL A 140 5.34 -16.60 -7.94
C VAL A 140 4.32 -15.47 -7.99
N ALA A 141 3.27 -15.57 -7.16
CA ALA A 141 2.27 -14.52 -7.00
C ALA A 141 2.64 -13.62 -5.80
N ASP A 142 2.73 -12.31 -5.99
CA ASP A 142 2.94 -11.35 -4.89
C ASP A 142 1.71 -10.45 -4.72
N LEU A 143 1.02 -10.62 -3.59
CA LEU A 143 -0.21 -9.92 -3.25
C LEU A 143 0.05 -8.86 -2.17
N GLY A 144 -0.02 -7.58 -2.56
CA GLY A 144 0.06 -6.47 -1.60
C GLY A 144 -1.12 -6.45 -0.62
N ASP A 145 -2.32 -6.76 -1.12
CA ASP A 145 -3.55 -6.88 -0.34
C ASP A 145 -4.11 -8.30 -0.45
N PRO A 146 -4.81 -8.83 0.58
CA PRO A 146 -5.27 -10.21 0.60
C PRO A 146 -6.48 -10.50 -0.31
N TRP A 147 -6.64 -9.76 -1.42
CA TRP A 147 -7.63 -9.93 -2.50
C TRP A 147 -9.07 -10.05 -1.96
N ALA A 148 -9.72 -11.23 -2.17
CA ALA A 148 -11.09 -11.48 -1.70
C ALA A 148 -11.20 -11.60 -0.17
N LEU A 149 -10.08 -11.68 0.54
CA LEU A 149 -9.99 -11.81 2.00
C LEU A 149 -9.70 -10.47 2.69
N ASP A 150 -9.53 -9.39 1.92
CA ASP A 150 -9.36 -8.04 2.45
C ASP A 150 -10.67 -7.54 3.08
N GLU A 151 -10.58 -7.08 4.30
CA GLU A 151 -11.71 -6.50 5.05
C GLU A 151 -12.19 -5.16 4.49
N MET A 152 -11.34 -4.45 3.76
CA MET A 152 -11.71 -3.19 3.10
C MET A 152 -12.40 -3.39 1.75
N MET A 153 -12.40 -4.59 1.19
CA MET A 153 -13.06 -4.83 -0.09
C MET A 153 -14.58 -4.74 0.02
N VAL A 154 -15.17 -3.97 -0.89
CA VAL A 154 -16.61 -3.73 -0.97
C VAL A 154 -17.18 -4.45 -2.17
N TYR A 155 -17.98 -5.49 -1.92
CA TYR A 155 -18.72 -6.20 -2.96
C TYR A 155 -20.20 -5.80 -2.95
N PRO A 156 -20.91 -5.91 -4.09
CA PRO A 156 -22.35 -5.63 -4.11
C PRO A 156 -23.16 -6.55 -3.17
N THR A 157 -22.81 -7.83 -3.13
CA THR A 157 -23.46 -8.86 -2.28
C THR A 157 -22.45 -9.93 -1.85
N ARG A 158 -22.84 -10.76 -0.88
CA ARG A 158 -22.08 -11.96 -0.47
C ARG A 158 -21.76 -12.91 -1.62
N TRP A 159 -22.62 -12.98 -2.63
CA TRP A 159 -22.43 -13.84 -3.81
C TRP A 159 -21.25 -13.36 -4.66
N HIS A 160 -21.12 -12.04 -4.84
CA HIS A 160 -19.98 -11.44 -5.55
C HIS A 160 -18.66 -11.73 -4.81
N ARG A 161 -18.67 -11.61 -3.48
CA ARG A 161 -17.49 -11.97 -2.66
C ARG A 161 -17.13 -13.45 -2.80
N ALA A 162 -18.12 -14.35 -2.76
CA ALA A 162 -17.88 -15.77 -2.94
C ALA A 162 -17.38 -16.12 -4.36
N ALA A 163 -17.86 -15.40 -5.39
CA ALA A 163 -17.36 -15.55 -6.76
C ALA A 163 -15.90 -15.10 -6.88
N GLU A 164 -15.55 -13.98 -6.25
CA GLU A 164 -14.18 -13.47 -6.25
C GLU A 164 -13.23 -14.40 -5.47
N LEU A 165 -13.65 -14.97 -4.35
CA LEU A 165 -12.87 -15.97 -3.62
C LEU A 165 -12.64 -17.24 -4.47
N ARG A 166 -13.65 -17.70 -5.21
CA ARG A 166 -13.48 -18.82 -6.15
C ARG A 166 -12.49 -18.48 -7.27
N LYS A 167 -12.53 -17.23 -7.79
CA LYS A 167 -11.56 -16.75 -8.77
C LYS A 167 -10.15 -16.74 -8.18
N MET A 168 -9.97 -16.19 -6.98
CA MET A 168 -8.70 -16.18 -6.26
C MET A 168 -8.12 -17.60 -6.10
N ARG A 169 -8.93 -18.55 -5.64
CA ARG A 169 -8.52 -19.96 -5.50
C ARG A 169 -8.02 -20.55 -6.83
N ARG A 170 -8.82 -20.41 -7.88
CA ARG A 170 -8.48 -20.92 -9.21
C ARG A 170 -7.21 -20.27 -9.76
N ASP A 171 -7.10 -18.94 -9.67
CA ASP A 171 -6.03 -18.19 -10.31
C ASP A 171 -4.68 -18.37 -9.57
N LEU A 172 -4.69 -18.70 -8.26
CA LEU A 172 -3.48 -18.98 -7.47
C LEU A 172 -3.11 -20.47 -7.44
N SER A 173 -3.96 -21.40 -7.88
CA SER A 173 -3.76 -22.84 -7.71
C SER A 173 -2.51 -23.40 -8.39
N SER A 174 -1.97 -22.73 -9.41
CA SER A 174 -0.77 -23.12 -10.13
C SER A 174 0.48 -22.34 -9.72
N ALA A 175 0.39 -21.44 -8.74
CA ALA A 175 1.55 -20.72 -8.25
C ALA A 175 2.47 -21.64 -7.45
N ALA A 176 3.78 -21.58 -7.71
CA ALA A 176 4.79 -22.29 -6.94
C ALA A 176 4.97 -21.69 -5.54
N ALA A 177 4.80 -20.35 -5.43
CA ALA A 177 4.77 -19.66 -4.15
C ALA A 177 3.79 -18.47 -4.20
N VAL A 178 3.25 -18.12 -3.02
CA VAL A 178 2.38 -16.96 -2.82
C VAL A 178 3.00 -16.08 -1.74
N VAL A 179 3.33 -14.86 -2.12
CA VAL A 179 3.86 -13.84 -1.23
C VAL A 179 2.70 -12.92 -0.79
N MET A 180 2.59 -12.69 0.49
CA MET A 180 1.63 -11.76 1.12
C MET A 180 2.38 -10.62 1.78
N SER A 181 1.74 -9.47 1.94
CA SER A 181 2.38 -8.32 2.59
C SER A 181 2.40 -8.41 4.12
N THR A 182 1.62 -9.32 4.73
CA THR A 182 1.51 -9.41 6.20
C THR A 182 1.35 -10.85 6.68
N PRO A 183 1.79 -11.17 7.93
CA PRO A 183 1.55 -12.46 8.56
C PRO A 183 0.06 -12.82 8.69
N GLU A 184 -0.79 -11.85 9.06
CA GLU A 184 -2.24 -12.06 9.14
C GLU A 184 -2.84 -12.44 7.77
N ALA A 185 -2.38 -11.81 6.68
CA ALA A 185 -2.82 -12.15 5.32
C ALA A 185 -2.41 -13.57 4.94
N VAL A 186 -1.21 -14.03 5.34
CA VAL A 186 -0.76 -15.43 5.17
C VAL A 186 -1.72 -16.40 5.88
N GLN A 187 -2.06 -16.12 7.13
CA GLN A 187 -2.98 -16.96 7.91
C GLN A 187 -4.36 -17.03 7.25
N ARG A 188 -4.89 -15.89 6.77
CA ARG A 188 -6.18 -15.83 6.06
C ARG A 188 -6.18 -16.65 4.77
N VAL A 189 -5.11 -16.54 3.98
CA VAL A 189 -4.96 -17.29 2.72
C VAL A 189 -4.91 -18.78 3.02
N ARG A 190 -4.08 -19.23 3.95
CA ARG A 190 -3.96 -20.64 4.34
C ARG A 190 -5.28 -21.21 4.86
N ALA A 191 -6.01 -20.45 5.68
CA ALA A 191 -7.31 -20.87 6.21
C ALA A 191 -8.42 -20.92 5.15
N SER A 192 -8.33 -20.06 4.13
CA SER A 192 -9.40 -19.89 3.13
C SER A 192 -9.18 -20.67 1.84
N ILE A 193 -7.93 -21.07 1.54
CA ILE A 193 -7.53 -21.75 0.30
C ILE A 193 -6.74 -23.02 0.64
N PRO A 194 -7.43 -24.11 1.04
CA PRO A 194 -6.78 -25.39 1.39
C PRO A 194 -5.96 -25.97 0.23
N GLU A 195 -6.28 -25.63 -1.00
CA GLU A 195 -5.59 -26.08 -2.21
C GLU A 195 -4.12 -25.64 -2.24
N LEU A 196 -3.77 -24.57 -1.50
CA LEU A 196 -2.40 -24.07 -1.36
C LEU A 196 -1.60 -24.77 -0.22
N THR A 197 -2.05 -25.89 0.29
CA THR A 197 -1.38 -26.59 1.41
C THR A 197 0.05 -27.00 1.05
N ALA A 198 0.31 -27.39 -0.20
CA ALA A 198 1.64 -27.76 -0.69
C ALA A 198 2.43 -26.56 -1.25
N THR A 199 1.80 -25.39 -1.40
CA THR A 199 2.40 -24.18 -1.93
C THR A 199 3.04 -23.40 -0.78
N GLU A 200 4.23 -22.84 -0.99
CA GLU A 200 4.81 -21.91 -0.04
C GLU A 200 3.97 -20.61 0.02
N VAL A 201 3.40 -20.31 1.17
CA VAL A 201 2.71 -19.02 1.43
C VAL A 201 3.50 -18.28 2.50
N ILE A 202 4.12 -17.15 2.14
CA ILE A 202 5.06 -16.42 2.99
C ILE A 202 4.74 -14.93 3.06
N ALA A 203 5.07 -14.30 4.19
CA ALA A 203 4.98 -12.84 4.33
C ALA A 203 6.30 -12.17 3.93
N ILE A 204 6.25 -11.32 2.91
CA ILE A 204 7.30 -10.33 2.59
C ILE A 204 6.61 -8.97 2.61
N PRO A 205 6.81 -8.15 3.66
CA PRO A 205 6.12 -6.88 3.81
C PRO A 205 6.54 -5.84 2.75
N ASN A 206 5.83 -4.72 2.70
CA ASN A 206 6.36 -3.52 2.08
C ASN A 206 7.57 -3.03 2.91
N GLY A 207 8.32 -2.11 2.36
CA GLY A 207 9.53 -1.63 2.99
C GLY A 207 9.77 -0.14 2.77
N TYR A 208 10.95 0.30 3.15
CA TYR A 208 11.50 1.61 2.83
C TYR A 208 12.86 1.42 2.14
N ASP A 209 13.32 2.44 1.44
CA ASP A 209 14.67 2.47 0.89
C ASP A 209 15.56 3.33 1.79
N ALA A 210 16.63 2.76 2.33
CA ALA A 210 17.54 3.48 3.21
C ALA A 210 18.19 4.69 2.50
N ALA A 211 18.43 4.58 1.19
CA ALA A 211 18.97 5.68 0.39
C ALA A 211 18.08 6.94 0.38
N ASP A 212 16.76 6.76 0.52
CA ASP A 212 15.81 7.88 0.61
C ASP A 212 16.01 8.71 1.90
N PHE A 213 16.62 8.12 2.94
CA PHE A 213 16.81 8.73 4.26
C PHE A 213 18.27 8.99 4.61
N GLU A 214 19.21 8.78 3.66
CA GLU A 214 20.61 9.21 3.83
C GLU A 214 20.70 10.72 4.11
N PRO A 215 21.72 11.19 4.86
CA PRO A 215 21.74 12.54 5.37
C PRO A 215 21.71 13.59 4.26
N SER A 216 20.51 14.11 4.02
CA SER A 216 20.27 15.39 3.37
C SER A 216 20.19 16.44 4.47
N THR A 217 20.50 17.68 4.14
CA THR A 217 20.41 18.83 5.06
C THR A 217 19.09 18.81 5.82
N THR A 218 19.17 18.71 7.15
CA THR A 218 17.98 18.81 8.01
C THR A 218 17.28 20.12 7.70
N PRO A 219 15.96 20.12 7.41
CA PRO A 219 15.23 21.35 7.21
C PRO A 219 15.41 22.29 8.39
N PRO A 220 15.50 23.61 8.17
CA PRO A 220 15.60 24.56 9.27
C PRO A 220 14.42 24.35 10.23
N VAL A 221 14.72 24.26 11.52
CA VAL A 221 13.71 24.15 12.57
C VAL A 221 13.04 25.51 12.67
N ASP A 222 11.83 25.63 12.13
CA ASP A 222 10.96 26.80 12.39
C ASP A 222 10.15 26.59 13.69
N GLU A 223 9.36 27.58 14.06
CA GLU A 223 8.56 27.53 15.31
C GLU A 223 7.27 26.68 15.18
N THR A 224 6.94 26.22 13.95
CA THR A 224 5.68 25.52 13.69
C THR A 224 5.79 24.02 14.01
N PHE A 225 4.89 23.52 14.85
CA PHE A 225 4.73 22.10 15.12
C PHE A 225 3.94 21.45 13.97
N ARG A 226 4.58 20.56 13.21
CA ARG A 226 3.98 19.95 12.02
C ARG A 226 3.57 18.51 12.24
N ILE A 227 2.28 18.24 11.99
CA ILE A 227 1.72 16.91 11.86
C ILE A 227 1.58 16.63 10.36
N VAL A 228 2.27 15.61 9.85
CA VAL A 228 2.28 15.32 8.40
C VAL A 228 1.64 13.97 8.12
N HIS A 229 0.77 13.93 7.11
CA HIS A 229 0.28 12.71 6.48
C HIS A 229 0.58 12.74 4.99
N THR A 230 1.06 11.61 4.46
CA THR A 230 1.32 11.45 3.03
C THR A 230 0.50 10.31 2.43
N GLY A 231 -0.03 10.52 1.23
CA GLY A 231 -0.77 9.52 0.45
C GLY A 231 -2.28 9.63 0.54
N TYR A 232 -2.97 8.59 0.06
CA TYR A 232 -4.43 8.57 -0.10
C TYR A 232 -5.16 8.47 1.25
N LEU A 233 -6.26 9.23 1.36
CA LEU A 233 -7.22 9.22 2.46
C LEU A 233 -8.54 8.55 2.01
N HIS A 234 -9.21 7.84 2.91
CA HIS A 234 -10.43 7.09 2.58
C HIS A 234 -11.71 7.83 2.99
N THR A 235 -11.69 9.16 3.04
CA THR A 235 -12.81 9.99 3.50
C THR A 235 -14.07 9.77 2.67
N GLU A 236 -13.96 9.87 1.35
CA GLU A 236 -15.10 9.66 0.46
C GLU A 236 -15.68 8.25 0.57
N LEU A 237 -14.82 7.24 0.56
CA LEU A 237 -15.24 5.84 0.72
C LEU A 237 -15.93 5.60 2.07
N GLY A 238 -15.39 6.18 3.15
CA GLY A 238 -15.97 6.09 4.49
C GLY A 238 -17.34 6.77 4.60
N LEU A 239 -17.49 7.97 4.06
CA LEU A 239 -18.77 8.67 4.02
C LEU A 239 -19.81 7.92 3.18
N GLN A 240 -19.42 7.39 2.03
CA GLN A 240 -20.30 6.54 1.20
C GLN A 240 -20.68 5.24 1.92
N GLN A 241 -19.76 4.62 2.64
CA GLN A 241 -20.02 3.42 3.41
C GLN A 241 -21.07 3.71 4.49
N ARG A 242 -20.91 4.76 5.28
CA ARG A 242 -21.85 5.15 6.35
C ARG A 242 -23.26 5.46 5.81
N ARG A 243 -23.36 6.17 4.69
CA ARG A 243 -24.65 6.46 4.03
C ARG A 243 -25.39 5.20 3.58
N ARG A 244 -24.68 4.14 3.20
CA ARG A 244 -25.23 2.89 2.67
C ARG A 244 -25.15 1.71 3.64
N ALA A 245 -24.77 1.94 4.91
CA ALA A 245 -24.45 0.88 5.87
C ALA A 245 -25.59 -0.13 6.08
N ARG A 246 -26.84 0.34 6.21
CA ARG A 246 -28.00 -0.54 6.42
C ARG A 246 -28.23 -1.50 5.24
N LEU A 247 -28.21 -0.97 4.02
CA LEU A 247 -28.40 -1.77 2.79
C LEU A 247 -27.25 -2.76 2.58
N ARG A 248 -26.01 -2.32 2.76
CA ARG A 248 -24.82 -3.18 2.59
C ARG A 248 -24.76 -4.30 3.61
N ARG A 249 -25.17 -4.03 4.86
CA ARG A 249 -25.28 -5.07 5.91
C ARG A 249 -26.28 -6.15 5.50
N LEU A 250 -27.42 -5.78 4.97
CA LEU A 250 -28.44 -6.73 4.49
C LEU A 250 -27.92 -7.58 3.32
N LEU A 251 -27.18 -6.97 2.38
CA LEU A 251 -26.65 -7.66 1.21
C LEU A 251 -25.38 -8.49 1.49
N GLY A 252 -24.73 -8.29 2.65
CA GLY A 252 -23.57 -9.06 3.08
C GLY A 252 -22.32 -8.91 2.18
N GLY A 253 -22.24 -7.82 1.43
CA GLY A 253 -21.13 -7.55 0.49
C GLY A 253 -19.87 -6.94 1.11
N THR A 254 -19.91 -6.58 2.40
CA THR A 254 -18.79 -5.99 3.14
C THR A 254 -18.51 -6.78 4.40
N ALA A 255 -17.30 -6.72 4.90
CA ALA A 255 -17.00 -7.21 6.25
C ALA A 255 -17.83 -6.40 7.27
N PRO A 256 -18.55 -7.07 8.19
CA PRO A 256 -19.41 -6.37 9.15
C PRO A 256 -18.57 -5.58 10.15
N GLY A 257 -19.05 -4.38 10.51
CA GLY A 257 -18.45 -3.57 11.58
C GLY A 257 -17.15 -2.82 11.22
N VAL A 258 -16.66 -2.93 10.01
CA VAL A 258 -15.49 -2.13 9.54
C VAL A 258 -15.93 -0.70 9.28
N ASP A 259 -15.18 0.28 9.81
CA ASP A 259 -15.41 1.70 9.55
C ASP A 259 -14.24 2.30 8.76
N PHE A 260 -14.47 2.62 7.49
CA PHE A 260 -13.46 3.16 6.60
C PHE A 260 -13.17 4.65 6.87
N LEU A 261 -14.10 5.40 7.47
CA LEU A 261 -13.92 6.83 7.72
C LEU A 261 -12.77 7.09 8.70
N THR A 262 -12.47 6.15 9.59
CA THR A 262 -11.33 6.27 10.50
C THR A 262 -9.98 6.26 9.78
N ARG A 263 -9.90 5.71 8.55
CA ARG A 263 -8.71 5.78 7.68
C ARG A 263 -8.66 7.12 6.93
N SER A 264 -8.97 8.19 7.63
CA SER A 264 -8.96 9.55 7.12
C SER A 264 -8.41 10.54 8.15
N HIS A 265 -8.37 11.81 7.79
CA HIS A 265 -7.93 12.89 8.67
C HIS A 265 -9.01 13.39 9.65
N VAL A 266 -10.27 12.97 9.48
CA VAL A 266 -11.42 13.54 10.21
C VAL A 266 -11.24 13.48 11.72
N TYR A 267 -10.75 12.36 12.26
CA TYR A 267 -10.55 12.20 13.70
C TYR A 267 -9.30 12.93 14.20
N LEU A 268 -8.26 13.05 13.38
CA LEU A 268 -7.07 13.85 13.68
C LEU A 268 -7.46 15.34 13.81
N LEU A 269 -8.22 15.88 12.86
CA LEU A 269 -8.60 17.29 12.88
C LEU A 269 -9.43 17.64 14.11
N ARG A 270 -10.32 16.74 14.54
CA ARG A 270 -11.05 16.88 15.81
C ARG A 270 -10.12 16.86 17.03
N ALA A 271 -9.10 16.00 17.00
CA ALA A 271 -8.11 15.92 18.08
C ALA A 271 -7.26 17.20 18.17
N VAL A 272 -6.82 17.72 17.02
CA VAL A 272 -6.09 19.01 16.96
C VAL A 272 -6.98 20.16 17.44
N GLN A 273 -8.23 20.24 16.97
CA GLN A 273 -9.17 21.27 17.43
C GLN A 273 -9.34 21.24 18.95
N LYS A 274 -9.51 20.03 19.51
CA LYS A 274 -9.59 19.86 20.98
C LYS A 274 -8.34 20.37 21.69
N VAL A 275 -7.14 20.15 21.14
CA VAL A 275 -5.89 20.69 21.71
C VAL A 275 -5.91 22.21 21.70
N LEU A 276 -6.34 22.84 20.58
CA LEU A 276 -6.40 24.29 20.45
C LEU A 276 -7.47 24.93 21.35
N ASP A 277 -8.59 24.23 21.58
CA ASP A 277 -9.65 24.69 22.50
C ASP A 277 -9.16 24.66 23.97
N GLU A 278 -8.30 23.68 24.33
CA GLU A 278 -7.74 23.54 25.66
C GLU A 278 -6.44 24.36 25.86
N ASP A 279 -5.66 24.64 24.81
CA ASP A 279 -4.46 25.49 24.81
C ASP A 279 -4.49 26.50 23.63
N PRO A 280 -5.17 27.63 23.78
CA PRO A 280 -5.21 28.65 22.73
C PRO A 280 -3.85 29.24 22.36
N SER A 281 -2.82 29.09 23.20
CA SER A 281 -1.45 29.55 22.89
C SER A 281 -0.78 28.73 21.79
N ALA A 282 -1.30 27.54 21.49
CA ALA A 282 -0.85 26.72 20.37
C ALA A 282 -1.42 27.14 19.02
N GLN A 283 -2.40 28.08 19.02
CA GLN A 283 -2.98 28.59 17.79
C GLN A 283 -1.92 29.36 16.97
N GLY A 284 -1.82 29.03 15.68
CA GLY A 284 -0.80 29.56 14.78
C GLY A 284 0.57 28.89 14.86
N ALA A 285 0.83 28.11 15.92
CA ALA A 285 2.06 27.35 16.08
C ALA A 285 1.92 25.86 15.67
N LEU A 286 0.70 25.41 15.25
CA LEU A 286 0.42 24.03 14.87
C LEU A 286 -0.12 23.97 13.43
N GLU A 287 0.46 23.11 12.61
CA GLU A 287 0.06 22.86 11.22
C GLU A 287 -0.20 21.35 11.01
N VAL A 288 -1.28 21.02 10.30
CA VAL A 288 -1.54 19.69 9.77
C VAL A 288 -1.36 19.71 8.26
N CYS A 289 -0.34 19.04 7.74
CA CYS A 289 -0.07 18.93 6.31
C CYS A 289 -0.56 17.58 5.79
N LEU A 290 -1.52 17.60 4.86
CA LEU A 290 -2.09 16.41 4.23
C LEU A 290 -1.71 16.41 2.74
N ALA A 291 -0.63 15.69 2.40
CA ALA A 291 -0.11 15.57 1.04
C ALA A 291 -0.58 14.28 0.37
N GLY A 292 -1.01 14.35 -0.88
CA GLY A 292 -1.45 13.18 -1.67
C GLY A 292 -2.57 13.51 -2.64
N VAL A 293 -3.12 12.49 -3.27
CA VAL A 293 -4.30 12.65 -4.12
C VAL A 293 -5.52 12.85 -3.23
N LEU A 294 -6.01 14.08 -3.18
CA LEU A 294 -7.12 14.50 -2.31
C LEU A 294 -8.44 14.53 -3.08
N THR A 295 -9.45 13.89 -2.54
CA THR A 295 -10.83 13.95 -3.04
C THR A 295 -11.52 15.24 -2.60
N GLU A 296 -12.66 15.55 -3.21
CA GLU A 296 -13.52 16.65 -2.79
C GLU A 296 -14.04 16.47 -1.36
N ALA A 297 -14.23 15.21 -0.94
CA ALA A 297 -14.61 14.92 0.44
C ALA A 297 -13.49 15.26 1.43
N ASP A 298 -12.22 14.98 1.07
CA ASP A 298 -11.07 15.35 1.91
C ASP A 298 -10.99 16.85 2.10
N ARG A 299 -11.16 17.62 1.02
CA ARG A 299 -11.12 19.10 1.07
C ARG A 299 -12.25 19.67 1.93
N ARG A 300 -13.47 19.16 1.75
CA ARG A 300 -14.66 19.63 2.49
C ARG A 300 -14.56 19.36 3.99
N GLU A 301 -14.07 18.18 4.37
CA GLU A 301 -13.89 17.85 5.80
C GLU A 301 -12.74 18.65 6.44
N ALA A 302 -11.79 19.14 5.64
CA ALA A 302 -10.68 19.97 6.11
C ALA A 302 -11.02 21.49 6.16
N GLU A 303 -11.95 21.96 5.34
CA GLU A 303 -12.29 23.38 5.15
C GLU A 303 -12.53 24.18 6.45
N PRO A 304 -13.20 23.63 7.49
CA PRO A 304 -13.44 24.36 8.72
C PRO A 304 -12.18 24.65 9.56
N TYR A 305 -11.03 24.06 9.23
CA TYR A 305 -9.85 24.07 10.07
C TYR A 305 -8.71 24.90 9.45
N ALA A 306 -8.49 26.11 9.97
CA ALA A 306 -7.47 27.04 9.47
C ALA A 306 -6.02 26.54 9.61
N PHE A 307 -5.77 25.55 10.48
CA PHE A 307 -4.46 24.94 10.69
C PHE A 307 -4.11 23.85 9.67
N VAL A 308 -4.98 23.59 8.68
CA VAL A 308 -4.76 22.52 7.68
C VAL A 308 -4.16 23.08 6.39
N ARG A 309 -3.09 22.43 5.93
CA ARG A 309 -2.48 22.68 4.62
C ARG A 309 -2.68 21.47 3.71
N LEU A 310 -3.17 21.71 2.50
CA LEU A 310 -3.50 20.71 1.49
C LEU A 310 -2.66 20.94 0.22
N PRO A 311 -1.39 20.51 0.16
CA PRO A 311 -0.54 20.74 -1.01
C PRO A 311 -0.97 19.93 -2.25
N GLY A 312 -1.86 18.93 -2.07
CA GLY A 312 -2.21 18.01 -3.13
C GLY A 312 -1.15 16.92 -3.32
N TYR A 313 -1.11 16.32 -4.51
CA TYR A 313 -0.07 15.37 -4.85
C TYR A 313 1.28 16.07 -4.93
N VAL A 314 2.28 15.43 -4.33
CA VAL A 314 3.68 15.86 -4.40
C VAL A 314 4.56 14.69 -4.87
N PRO A 315 5.60 14.94 -5.67
CA PRO A 315 6.54 13.91 -6.08
C PRO A 315 7.23 13.22 -4.89
N HIS A 316 7.83 12.05 -5.13
CA HIS A 316 8.41 11.23 -4.07
C HIS A 316 9.50 11.96 -3.29
N ASP A 317 10.42 12.68 -3.96
CA ASP A 317 11.48 13.49 -3.32
C ASP A 317 10.90 14.53 -2.36
N ARG A 318 9.84 15.23 -2.77
CA ARG A 318 9.16 16.22 -1.94
C ARG A 318 8.38 15.56 -0.78
N THR A 319 7.87 14.35 -1.01
CA THR A 319 7.28 13.55 0.08
C THR A 319 8.31 13.28 1.17
N LEU A 320 9.53 12.88 0.81
CA LEU A 320 10.62 12.65 1.77
C LEU A 320 11.00 13.92 2.54
N GLU A 321 11.01 15.09 1.90
CA GLU A 321 11.23 16.38 2.57
C GLU A 321 10.13 16.66 3.61
N LEU A 322 8.86 16.41 3.26
CA LEU A 322 7.75 16.54 4.20
C LEU A 322 7.89 15.60 5.39
N LEU A 323 8.26 14.34 5.16
CA LEU A 323 8.50 13.38 6.26
C LEU A 323 9.61 13.86 7.18
N ARG A 324 10.73 14.35 6.63
CA ARG A 324 11.86 14.88 7.42
C ARG A 324 11.51 16.14 8.21
N SER A 325 10.59 16.98 7.70
CA SER A 325 10.15 18.22 8.34
C SER A 325 9.11 18.01 9.44
N ALA A 326 8.53 16.81 9.56
CA ALA A 326 7.47 16.50 10.50
C ALA A 326 8.00 16.43 11.94
N ASP A 327 7.23 16.97 12.88
CA ASP A 327 7.38 16.69 14.31
C ASP A 327 6.64 15.41 14.69
N LEU A 328 5.54 15.10 13.97
CA LEU A 328 4.72 13.94 14.19
C LEU A 328 4.15 13.46 12.84
N LEU A 329 4.31 12.18 12.52
CA LEU A 329 3.73 11.57 11.33
C LEU A 329 2.40 10.92 11.67
N PHE A 330 1.35 11.19 10.92
CA PHE A 330 0.03 10.63 11.17
C PHE A 330 -0.26 9.41 10.29
N LEU A 331 -0.52 8.27 10.95
CA LEU A 331 -0.85 7.01 10.31
C LEU A 331 -2.28 6.57 10.67
N PRO A 332 -3.30 6.87 9.84
CA PRO A 332 -4.66 6.40 10.05
C PRO A 332 -4.91 5.04 9.41
N MET A 333 -5.63 4.16 10.12
CA MET A 333 -6.19 2.94 9.58
C MET A 333 -7.70 2.83 9.86
N HIS A 334 -8.37 1.93 9.15
CA HIS A 334 -9.78 1.64 9.32
C HIS A 334 -10.03 0.95 10.67
N GLU A 335 -11.17 1.24 11.27
CA GLU A 335 -11.58 0.58 12.52
C GLU A 335 -12.20 -0.79 12.23
N LEU A 336 -11.93 -1.74 13.11
CA LEU A 336 -12.40 -3.11 13.03
C LEU A 336 -13.23 -3.47 14.28
N PRO A 337 -14.16 -4.43 14.17
CA PRO A 337 -14.85 -4.97 15.33
C PRO A 337 -13.86 -5.54 16.36
N PRO A 338 -14.19 -5.47 17.66
CA PRO A 338 -13.38 -6.09 18.71
C PRO A 338 -13.08 -7.57 18.41
N GLY A 339 -11.84 -7.98 18.63
CA GLY A 339 -11.38 -9.34 18.37
C GLY A 339 -11.05 -9.65 16.90
N THR A 340 -11.17 -8.66 16.00
CA THR A 340 -10.74 -8.78 14.61
C THR A 340 -9.38 -8.12 14.43
N ARG A 341 -8.48 -8.75 13.68
CA ARG A 341 -7.15 -8.23 13.35
C ARG A 341 -7.16 -7.63 11.95
N ALA A 342 -6.37 -6.58 11.72
CA ALA A 342 -6.19 -6.02 10.38
C ALA A 342 -5.25 -6.90 9.53
N GLY A 343 -5.68 -7.23 8.33
CA GLY A 343 -4.91 -8.04 7.37
C GLY A 343 -3.92 -7.24 6.52
N ILE A 344 -3.83 -5.92 6.72
CA ILE A 344 -2.97 -5.03 5.92
C ILE A 344 -2.13 -4.13 6.83
N VAL A 345 -0.93 -3.79 6.34
CA VAL A 345 -0.07 -2.73 6.87
C VAL A 345 0.14 -1.72 5.74
N PRO A 346 -0.27 -0.45 5.91
CA PRO A 346 -0.08 0.56 4.87
C PRO A 346 1.41 0.72 4.51
N GLY A 347 1.74 0.80 3.21
CA GLY A 347 3.14 0.92 2.76
C GLY A 347 3.88 2.09 3.39
N LYS A 348 3.22 3.24 3.57
CA LYS A 348 3.79 4.42 4.25
C LYS A 348 4.27 4.17 5.69
N THR A 349 3.79 3.12 6.36
CA THR A 349 4.24 2.74 7.71
C THR A 349 5.75 2.53 7.73
N TYR A 350 6.29 1.89 6.70
CA TYR A 350 7.72 1.59 6.59
C TYR A 350 8.56 2.83 6.27
N GLU A 351 8.07 3.72 5.40
CA GLU A 351 8.71 5.01 5.14
C GLU A 351 8.71 5.91 6.39
N TYR A 352 7.62 5.88 7.17
CA TYR A 352 7.53 6.61 8.43
C TYR A 352 8.54 6.07 9.45
N LEU A 353 8.67 4.77 9.58
CA LEU A 353 9.69 4.15 10.40
C LEU A 353 11.09 4.49 9.91
N GLY A 354 11.35 4.41 8.60
CA GLY A 354 12.64 4.76 7.98
C GLY A 354 13.04 6.21 8.16
N SER A 355 12.06 7.13 8.27
CA SER A 355 12.32 8.55 8.53
C SER A 355 12.86 8.83 9.94
N GLY A 356 12.72 7.89 10.88
CA GLY A 356 13.09 8.06 12.28
C GLY A 356 12.26 9.09 13.06
N ARG A 357 11.14 9.59 12.48
CA ARG A 357 10.25 10.56 13.11
C ARG A 357 9.21 9.86 13.99
N PRO A 358 8.72 10.52 15.07
CA PRO A 358 7.63 9.99 15.87
C PRO A 358 6.36 9.78 15.04
N ILE A 359 5.63 8.70 15.33
CA ILE A 359 4.43 8.33 14.59
C ILE A 359 3.20 8.37 15.51
N LEU A 360 2.21 9.17 15.18
CA LEU A 360 0.86 9.11 15.76
C LEU A 360 0.05 8.08 14.96
N ALA A 361 -0.05 6.88 15.49
CA ALA A 361 -0.66 5.75 14.81
C ALA A 361 -2.08 5.49 15.34
N ALA A 362 -3.08 5.88 14.56
CA ALA A 362 -4.49 5.59 14.79
C ALA A 362 -4.83 4.24 14.11
N VAL A 363 -4.50 3.12 14.78
CA VAL A 363 -4.48 1.78 14.19
C VAL A 363 -5.25 0.76 15.02
N PRO A 364 -5.98 -0.19 14.39
CA PRO A 364 -6.65 -1.30 15.05
C PRO A 364 -5.65 -2.36 15.54
N GLU A 365 -6.15 -3.42 16.16
CA GLU A 365 -5.37 -4.63 16.43
C GLU A 365 -4.91 -5.28 15.11
N GLY A 366 -3.71 -5.84 15.09
CA GLY A 366 -3.12 -6.51 13.93
C GLY A 366 -1.65 -6.18 13.70
N ASP A 367 -1.14 -6.62 12.55
CA ASP A 367 0.31 -6.59 12.25
C ASP A 367 0.89 -5.16 12.24
N ALA A 368 0.11 -4.13 11.83
CA ALA A 368 0.58 -2.74 11.87
C ALA A 368 0.82 -2.26 13.30
N ARG A 369 -0.10 -2.58 14.22
CA ARG A 369 0.01 -2.20 15.64
C ARG A 369 1.17 -2.92 16.32
N GLU A 370 1.33 -4.21 16.03
CA GLU A 370 2.42 -5.03 16.60
C GLU A 370 3.79 -4.57 16.10
N LEU A 371 3.91 -4.32 14.79
CA LEU A 371 5.13 -3.76 14.19
C LEU A 371 5.53 -2.43 14.86
N LEU A 372 4.59 -1.50 15.00
CA LEU A 372 4.85 -0.19 15.58
C LEU A 372 5.18 -0.27 17.09
N ALA A 373 4.54 -1.17 17.81
CA ALA A 373 4.87 -1.45 19.21
C ALA A 373 6.28 -2.06 19.35
N GLU A 374 6.63 -3.01 18.47
CA GLU A 374 7.97 -3.58 18.42
C GLU A 374 9.01 -2.54 18.01
N ALA A 375 8.76 -1.73 16.99
CA ALA A 375 9.71 -0.73 16.54
C ALA A 375 9.91 0.39 17.57
N GLY A 376 8.89 0.74 18.34
CA GLY A 376 8.92 1.92 19.21
C GLY A 376 8.81 3.22 18.40
N GLY A 377 8.91 4.38 19.08
CA GLY A 377 8.80 5.69 18.42
C GLY A 377 7.40 6.03 17.92
N ALA A 378 6.40 5.19 18.22
CA ALA A 378 5.02 5.39 17.83
C ALA A 378 4.09 5.49 19.04
N ILE A 379 3.11 6.41 18.97
CA ILE A 379 2.00 6.51 19.91
C ILE A 379 0.82 5.79 19.32
N LEU A 380 0.38 4.71 19.96
CA LEU A 380 -0.68 3.84 19.47
C LEU A 380 -2.03 4.28 20.00
N CYS A 381 -2.90 4.80 19.14
CA CYS A 381 -4.27 5.17 19.46
C CYS A 381 -5.28 4.25 18.74
N PRO A 382 -6.49 4.07 19.28
CA PRO A 382 -7.60 3.51 18.50
C PRO A 382 -7.89 4.37 17.25
N PRO A 383 -8.37 3.79 16.14
CA PRO A 383 -8.62 4.54 14.90
C PRO A 383 -9.54 5.76 15.06
N ALA A 384 -10.60 5.67 15.90
CA ALA A 384 -11.50 6.77 16.22
C ALA A 384 -11.13 7.52 17.53
N GLY A 385 -9.95 7.30 18.10
CA GLY A 385 -9.56 7.73 19.44
C GLY A 385 -9.14 9.19 19.55
N VAL A 386 -10.07 10.14 19.40
CA VAL A 386 -9.82 11.60 19.46
C VAL A 386 -9.08 12.03 20.73
N ASP A 387 -9.51 11.53 21.91
CA ASP A 387 -8.88 11.90 23.18
C ASP A 387 -7.45 11.36 23.32
N CYS A 388 -7.19 10.15 22.80
CA CYS A 388 -5.85 9.57 22.76
C CYS A 388 -4.93 10.41 21.85
N MET A 389 -5.39 10.74 20.65
CA MET A 389 -4.64 11.56 19.70
C MET A 389 -4.39 12.97 20.25
N ALA A 390 -5.39 13.61 20.86
CA ALA A 390 -5.24 14.95 21.46
C ALA A 390 -4.18 14.94 22.58
N ARG A 391 -4.18 13.94 23.44
CA ARG A 391 -3.17 13.78 24.50
C ARG A 391 -1.78 13.61 23.89
N ALA A 392 -1.62 12.72 22.93
CA ALA A 392 -0.34 12.48 22.23
C ALA A 392 0.20 13.77 21.59
N ILE A 393 -0.65 14.56 20.94
CA ILE A 393 -0.27 15.84 20.33
C ILE A 393 0.21 16.82 21.40
N LYS A 394 -0.51 16.96 22.53
CA LYS A 394 -0.11 17.84 23.65
C LYS A 394 1.24 17.43 24.23
N ASP A 395 1.43 16.13 24.47
CA ASP A 395 2.68 15.61 25.03
C ASP A 395 3.88 15.91 24.11
N HIS A 396 3.74 15.71 22.78
CA HIS A 396 4.79 16.00 21.81
C HIS A 396 5.04 17.48 21.61
N LEU A 397 3.99 18.31 21.66
CA LEU A 397 4.12 19.77 21.66
C LEU A 397 4.91 20.26 22.89
N ALA A 398 4.66 19.68 24.07
CA ALA A 398 5.39 19.97 25.29
C ALA A 398 6.86 19.55 25.22
N LEU A 399 7.15 18.34 24.68
CA LEU A 399 8.53 17.87 24.44
C LEU A 399 9.28 18.83 23.51
N ARG A 400 8.66 19.27 22.42
CA ARG A 400 9.27 20.24 21.51
C ARG A 400 9.55 21.59 22.18
N ARG A 401 8.57 22.15 22.92
CA ARG A 401 8.74 23.41 23.65
C ARG A 401 9.86 23.36 24.69
N SER A 402 10.06 22.20 25.33
CA SER A 402 11.12 21.99 26.32
C SER A 402 12.49 21.64 25.71
N GLY A 403 12.57 21.39 24.40
CA GLY A 403 13.79 20.89 23.76
C GLY A 403 14.17 19.46 24.15
N ALA A 404 13.25 18.73 24.79
CA ALA A 404 13.50 17.34 25.16
C ALA A 404 13.53 16.41 23.94
N GLY A 405 14.31 15.34 24.02
CA GLY A 405 14.36 14.33 22.96
C GLY A 405 13.03 13.61 22.79
N VAL A 406 12.65 13.35 21.54
CA VAL A 406 11.47 12.55 21.22
C VAL A 406 11.84 11.08 21.03
N PRO A 407 10.95 10.12 21.39
CA PRO A 407 11.17 8.71 21.14
C PRO A 407 11.37 8.45 19.64
N ARG A 408 12.36 7.63 19.29
CA ARG A 408 12.65 7.22 17.92
C ARG A 408 12.44 5.72 17.74
N PRO A 409 12.11 5.25 16.52
CA PRO A 409 12.09 3.83 16.25
C PRO A 409 13.46 3.17 16.45
N ARG A 410 13.46 1.90 16.85
CA ARG A 410 14.67 1.09 17.02
C ARG A 410 15.24 0.68 15.67
N GLU A 411 16.44 1.08 15.37
CA GLU A 411 17.11 0.86 14.07
C GLU A 411 17.18 -0.63 13.70
N GLU A 412 17.47 -1.51 14.67
CA GLU A 412 17.55 -2.96 14.43
C GLU A 412 16.21 -3.61 14.02
N VAL A 413 15.08 -3.00 14.40
CA VAL A 413 13.76 -3.43 13.96
C VAL A 413 13.46 -2.88 12.59
N VAL A 414 13.72 -1.59 12.38
CA VAL A 414 13.45 -0.88 11.11
C VAL A 414 14.27 -1.47 9.97
N ALA A 415 15.55 -1.80 10.19
CA ALA A 415 16.44 -2.37 9.17
C ALA A 415 15.92 -3.68 8.55
N ARG A 416 15.07 -4.43 9.23
CA ARG A 416 14.46 -5.66 8.67
C ARG A 416 13.50 -5.38 7.51
N TYR A 417 13.06 -4.13 7.37
CA TYR A 417 12.09 -3.66 6.38
C TYR A 417 12.74 -2.83 5.27
N GLU A 418 14.06 -2.79 5.20
CA GLU A 418 14.76 -2.19 4.07
C GLU A 418 14.58 -3.03 2.82
N TYR A 419 14.30 -2.39 1.66
CA TYR A 419 14.03 -3.12 0.43
C TYR A 419 15.17 -4.00 -0.05
N ARG A 420 16.44 -3.67 0.23
CA ARG A 420 17.58 -4.55 -0.08
C ARG A 420 17.48 -5.87 0.68
N ALA A 421 17.10 -5.85 1.96
CA ALA A 421 16.88 -7.05 2.75
C ALA A 421 15.65 -7.84 2.29
N LEU A 422 14.58 -7.14 1.94
CA LEU A 422 13.36 -7.77 1.43
C LEU A 422 13.56 -8.40 0.04
N ALA A 423 14.35 -7.77 -0.83
CA ALA A 423 14.70 -8.32 -2.13
C ALA A 423 15.51 -9.62 -2.02
N ARG A 424 16.43 -9.73 -1.04
CA ARG A 424 17.12 -11.00 -0.75
C ARG A 424 16.14 -12.09 -0.35
N ARG A 425 15.19 -11.77 0.55
CA ARG A 425 14.14 -12.72 0.96
C ARG A 425 13.25 -13.14 -0.22
N LEU A 426 12.95 -12.22 -1.14
CA LEU A 426 12.21 -12.54 -2.36
C LEU A 426 13.05 -13.42 -3.30
N GLY A 427 14.35 -13.14 -3.45
CA GLY A 427 15.29 -13.99 -4.19
C GLY A 427 15.35 -15.42 -3.64
N GLU A 428 15.38 -15.58 -2.31
CA GLU A 428 15.31 -16.92 -1.68
C GLU A 428 14.00 -17.67 -2.00
N VAL A 429 12.87 -16.95 -2.09
CA VAL A 429 11.61 -17.56 -2.55
C VAL A 429 11.72 -18.00 -4.00
N PHE A 430 12.33 -17.18 -4.85
CA PHE A 430 12.57 -17.54 -6.24
C PHE A 430 13.47 -18.75 -6.37
N ASP A 431 14.56 -18.84 -5.58
CA ASP A 431 15.47 -19.98 -5.56
C ASP A 431 14.75 -21.28 -5.18
N ARG A 432 13.91 -21.23 -4.14
CA ARG A 432 13.12 -22.42 -3.74
C ARG A 432 12.05 -22.78 -4.78
N ALA A 433 11.47 -21.82 -5.47
CA ALA A 433 10.46 -22.07 -6.50
C ALA A 433 11.07 -22.63 -7.78
N ALA A 434 12.29 -22.20 -8.15
CA ALA A 434 12.95 -22.61 -9.38
C ALA A 434 13.82 -23.89 -9.25
N GLY A 435 14.06 -24.38 -8.04
CA GLY A 435 14.83 -25.60 -7.76
C GLY A 435 16.32 -25.33 -7.70
#